data_f71be71c6bbe665bf30cc2d76c427608
#
_entry.id   f71be71c6bbe665bf30cc2d76c427608
#
_cell.length_a   1.000
_cell.length_b   1.000
_cell.length_c   1.000
_cell.angle_alpha   90.00
_cell.angle_beta   90.00
_cell.angle_gamma   90.00
#
_symmetry.space_group_name_H-M   'P 1'
#
loop_
_entity.id
_entity.type
_entity.pdbx_description
1 polymer ?
#
loop_
_entity_poly.entity_id
_entity_poly.type
_entity_poly.pdbx_seq_one_letter_code
_entity_poly.pdbx_strand_id
1 'polypeptide(L)'
;GDVYKRQITRNGNFKLAEELTYNIWRVVPYVLVLVGALIGINVFLVLISGTVISLIVGVATGSLAVGDMFAAVGEGVTGMYDITVISIVVACIVSLVKEFGGIQFILNLIKKSIKGQKGGEIGIAGLSLLVDMCTANNTVAIVMAGPIAKEISEEFDISSRRSASLLDIFTSVGQGMIPYGAQLLSAASLTGLTPFAIMPYLFYPILMAVSAVLFILFRKAN
;
A
#
# COMPACT_ATOMS: atom_id res chain seq x y z
N GLY A 1 16.51 20.28 4.95
CA GLY A 1 15.89 20.36 3.66
C GLY A 1 14.67 21.25 3.70
N ASP A 2 14.66 22.37 2.96
CA ASP A 2 13.51 23.26 2.90
C ASP A 2 12.34 22.55 2.25
N VAL A 3 11.39 22.15 3.09
CA VAL A 3 10.07 21.72 2.66
C VAL A 3 9.42 22.88 1.91
N TYR A 4 9.01 22.68 0.68
CA TYR A 4 8.31 23.65 -0.17
C TYR A 4 7.19 24.34 0.61
N LYS A 5 7.41 25.58 1.06
CA LYS A 5 6.36 26.41 1.65
C LYS A 5 5.43 26.85 0.52
N ARG A 6 4.36 26.10 0.28
CA ARG A 6 3.25 26.55 -0.54
C ARG A 6 2.48 27.60 0.24
N GLN A 7 2.67 28.88 -0.10
CA GLN A 7 1.79 29.93 0.39
C GLN A 7 0.56 29.98 -0.53
N ILE A 8 -0.57 29.58 0.00
CA ILE A 8 -1.87 29.82 -0.63
C ILE A 8 -2.23 31.26 -0.31
N THR A 9 -2.16 32.14 -1.29
CA THR A 9 -2.68 33.50 -1.14
C THR A 9 -4.21 33.47 -1.26
N ARG A 10 -4.87 34.34 -0.51
CA ARG A 10 -6.34 34.43 -0.32
C ARG A 10 -7.15 34.60 -1.62
N ASN A 11 -6.52 34.79 -2.76
CA ASN A 11 -7.14 35.01 -4.08
C ASN A 11 -7.01 33.82 -5.04
N GLY A 12 -6.63 32.63 -4.57
CA GLY A 12 -6.61 31.43 -5.39
C GLY A 12 -5.52 31.38 -6.47
N ASN A 13 -4.67 32.40 -6.61
CA ASN A 13 -3.57 32.38 -7.55
C ASN A 13 -2.36 31.65 -6.94
N PHE A 14 -2.03 30.51 -7.50
CA PHE A 14 -0.84 29.74 -7.21
C PHE A 14 0.39 30.48 -7.74
N LYS A 15 1.14 31.18 -6.88
CA LYS A 15 2.50 31.61 -7.19
C LYS A 15 3.47 30.57 -6.68
N LEU A 16 4.13 29.86 -7.57
CA LEU A 16 5.33 29.10 -7.25
C LEU A 16 6.40 30.09 -6.80
N ALA A 17 6.88 29.95 -5.57
CA ALA A 17 7.87 30.87 -4.97
C ALA A 17 9.27 30.74 -5.61
N GLU A 18 9.50 29.68 -6.41
CA GLU A 18 10.74 29.46 -7.16
C GLU A 18 10.40 28.84 -8.52
N GLU A 19 11.14 29.25 -9.57
CA GLU A 19 11.10 28.57 -10.86
C GLU A 19 11.59 27.12 -10.66
N LEU A 20 10.70 26.17 -10.86
CA LEU A 20 11.02 24.73 -10.78
C LEU A 20 11.93 24.38 -11.97
N THR A 21 13.24 24.49 -11.79
CA THR A 21 14.18 23.89 -12.72
C THR A 21 14.14 22.37 -12.54
N TYR A 22 13.64 21.67 -13.54
CA TYR A 22 13.65 20.21 -13.53
C TYR A 22 14.79 19.67 -14.42
N ASN A 23 15.38 18.58 -13.99
CA ASN A 23 16.34 17.83 -14.79
C ASN A 23 15.81 16.41 -14.99
N ILE A 24 15.50 16.05 -16.24
CA ILE A 24 14.88 14.77 -16.59
C ILE A 24 15.75 13.57 -16.18
N TRP A 25 17.07 13.74 -16.14
CA TRP A 25 17.99 12.69 -15.71
C TRP A 25 17.76 12.23 -14.28
N ARG A 26 17.22 13.10 -13.42
CA ARG A 26 16.87 12.74 -12.03
C ARG A 26 15.67 11.80 -11.93
N VAL A 27 14.89 11.66 -12.99
CA VAL A 27 13.74 10.76 -13.05
C VAL A 27 14.18 9.34 -13.46
N VAL A 28 15.30 9.22 -14.17
CA VAL A 28 15.80 7.95 -14.70
C VAL A 28 15.90 6.83 -13.65
N PRO A 29 16.45 7.05 -12.44
CA PRO A 29 16.50 5.99 -11.42
C PRO A 29 15.13 5.44 -11.04
N TYR A 30 14.12 6.30 -10.92
CA TYR A 30 12.76 5.88 -10.57
C TYR A 30 12.12 5.04 -11.67
N VAL A 31 12.33 5.41 -12.94
CA VAL A 31 11.85 4.63 -14.09
C VAL A 31 12.54 3.27 -14.13
N LEU A 32 13.84 3.20 -13.88
CA LEU A 32 14.60 1.94 -13.85
C LEU A 32 14.10 1.02 -12.73
N VAL A 33 13.85 1.55 -11.54
CA VAL A 33 13.27 0.78 -10.42
C VAL A 33 11.88 0.26 -10.79
N LEU A 34 11.02 1.09 -11.38
CA LEU A 34 9.69 0.68 -11.82
C LEU A 34 9.75 -0.42 -12.88
N VAL A 35 10.57 -0.25 -13.90
CA VAL A 35 10.75 -1.24 -14.98
C VAL A 35 11.33 -2.54 -14.43
N GLY A 36 12.35 -2.47 -13.56
CA GLY A 36 12.94 -3.63 -12.91
C GLY A 36 11.93 -4.44 -12.09
N ALA A 37 11.05 -3.74 -11.35
CA ALA A 37 9.97 -4.36 -10.60
C ALA A 37 8.93 -5.02 -11.52
N LEU A 38 8.55 -4.38 -12.64
CA LEU A 38 7.60 -4.93 -13.60
C LEU A 38 8.13 -6.17 -14.35
N ILE A 39 9.44 -6.24 -14.61
CA ILE A 39 10.09 -7.41 -15.21
C ILE A 39 10.17 -8.58 -14.22
N GLY A 40 9.95 -8.34 -12.93
CA GLY A 40 9.99 -9.37 -11.89
C GLY A 40 11.41 -9.63 -11.32
N ILE A 41 12.32 -8.69 -11.44
CA ILE A 41 13.62 -8.76 -10.78
C ILE A 41 13.41 -8.69 -9.25
N ASN A 42 14.29 -9.36 -8.51
CA ASN A 42 14.22 -9.32 -7.04
C ASN A 42 14.19 -7.88 -6.51
N VAL A 43 13.19 -7.58 -5.69
CA VAL A 43 12.90 -6.22 -5.19
C VAL A 43 14.10 -5.61 -4.47
N PHE A 44 14.85 -6.39 -3.67
CA PHE A 44 16.04 -5.89 -2.97
C PHE A 44 17.11 -5.44 -3.94
N LEU A 45 17.36 -6.23 -5.00
CA LEU A 45 18.34 -5.87 -6.03
C LEU A 45 17.91 -4.60 -6.77
N VAL A 46 16.63 -4.49 -7.11
CA VAL A 46 16.08 -3.32 -7.79
C VAL A 46 16.21 -2.07 -6.93
N LEU A 47 15.89 -2.14 -5.64
CA LEU A 47 15.99 -1.00 -4.73
C LEU A 47 17.44 -0.58 -4.46
N ILE A 48 18.34 -1.54 -4.23
CA ILE A 48 19.76 -1.25 -4.01
C ILE A 48 20.36 -0.63 -5.27
N SER A 49 20.13 -1.22 -6.45
CA SER A 49 20.63 -0.66 -7.72
C SER A 49 20.03 0.73 -8.01
N GLY A 50 18.74 0.92 -7.74
CA GLY A 50 18.09 2.21 -7.85
C GLY A 50 18.71 3.28 -6.96
N THR A 51 19.04 2.94 -5.71
CA THR A 51 19.73 3.84 -4.78
C THR A 51 21.12 4.22 -5.30
N VAL A 52 21.90 3.23 -5.74
CA VAL A 52 23.25 3.48 -6.30
C VAL A 52 23.16 4.37 -7.54
N ILE A 53 22.25 4.07 -8.47
CA ILE A 53 22.04 4.88 -9.68
C ILE A 53 21.60 6.30 -9.31
N SER A 54 20.69 6.47 -8.31
CA SER A 54 20.26 7.78 -7.83
C SER A 54 21.42 8.62 -7.30
N LEU A 55 22.32 8.01 -6.54
CA LEU A 55 23.52 8.70 -6.03
C LEU A 55 24.45 9.13 -7.19
N ILE A 56 24.70 8.24 -8.16
CA ILE A 56 25.52 8.55 -9.34
C ILE A 56 24.89 9.70 -10.14
N VAL A 57 23.59 9.63 -10.43
CA VAL A 57 22.87 10.68 -11.16
C VAL A 57 22.86 11.99 -10.36
N GLY A 58 22.68 11.92 -9.04
CA GLY A 58 22.71 13.09 -8.15
C GLY A 58 24.05 13.84 -8.23
N VAL A 59 25.16 13.10 -8.21
CA VAL A 59 26.50 13.68 -8.36
C VAL A 59 26.74 14.19 -9.78
N ALA A 60 26.37 13.40 -10.79
CA ALA A 60 26.58 13.79 -12.21
C ALA A 60 25.77 15.02 -12.61
N THR A 61 24.60 15.23 -12.02
CA THR A 61 23.75 16.43 -12.26
C THR A 61 24.08 17.61 -11.35
N GLY A 62 25.11 17.49 -10.49
CA GLY A 62 25.51 18.53 -9.55
C GLY A 62 24.50 18.81 -8.42
N SER A 63 23.50 17.93 -8.23
CA SER A 63 22.51 18.09 -7.17
C SER A 63 22.95 17.51 -5.83
N LEU A 64 24.00 16.68 -5.83
CA LEU A 64 24.57 16.06 -4.64
C LEU A 64 26.10 16.16 -4.71
N ALA A 65 26.73 16.67 -3.65
CA ALA A 65 28.18 16.63 -3.55
C ALA A 65 28.65 15.23 -3.17
N VAL A 66 29.80 14.82 -3.68
CA VAL A 66 30.38 13.48 -3.39
C VAL A 66 30.52 13.25 -1.87
N GLY A 67 30.91 14.31 -1.12
CA GLY A 67 31.05 14.25 0.34
C GLY A 67 29.73 14.04 1.09
N ASP A 68 28.59 14.39 0.49
CA ASP A 68 27.26 14.32 1.11
C ASP A 68 26.51 13.03 0.81
N MET A 69 27.10 12.13 0.00
CA MET A 69 26.42 10.87 -0.39
C MET A 69 26.02 10.02 0.81
N PHE A 70 26.92 9.87 1.80
CA PHE A 70 26.62 9.09 3.00
C PHE A 70 25.59 9.79 3.91
N ALA A 71 25.63 11.13 3.98
CA ALA A 71 24.66 11.91 4.71
C ALA A 71 23.26 11.76 4.08
N ALA A 72 23.15 11.84 2.76
CA ALA A 72 21.89 11.65 2.04
C ALA A 72 21.28 10.25 2.26
N VAL A 73 22.11 9.20 2.25
CA VAL A 73 21.66 7.83 2.60
C VAL A 73 21.22 7.75 4.05
N GLY A 74 21.98 8.34 4.97
CA GLY A 74 21.64 8.40 6.40
C GLY A 74 20.32 9.13 6.66
N GLU A 75 20.07 10.25 6.01
CA GLU A 75 18.80 10.98 6.07
C GLU A 75 17.63 10.13 5.54
N GLY A 76 17.84 9.41 4.42
CA GLY A 76 16.85 8.49 3.89
C GLY A 76 16.48 7.36 4.85
N VAL A 77 17.49 6.75 5.49
CA VAL A 77 17.29 5.70 6.51
C VAL A 77 16.55 6.28 7.74
N THR A 78 16.98 7.44 8.22
CA THR A 78 16.36 8.11 9.37
C THR A 78 14.90 8.49 9.07
N GLY A 79 14.60 8.95 7.85
CA GLY A 79 13.24 9.28 7.42
C GLY A 79 12.30 8.07 7.38
N MET A 80 12.84 6.84 7.28
CA MET A 80 12.07 5.60 7.30
C MET A 80 11.98 4.94 8.69
N TYR A 81 12.68 5.49 9.70
CA TYR A 81 12.79 4.88 11.02
C TYR A 81 11.42 4.68 11.69
N ASP A 82 10.61 5.72 11.77
CA ASP A 82 9.30 5.66 12.42
C ASP A 82 8.37 4.63 11.76
N ILE A 83 8.37 4.61 10.42
CA ILE A 83 7.58 3.65 9.63
C ILE A 83 8.03 2.22 9.92
N THR A 84 9.33 1.99 9.99
CA THR A 84 9.93 0.68 10.29
C THR A 84 9.55 0.21 11.68
N VAL A 85 9.69 1.07 12.70
CA VAL A 85 9.34 0.75 14.09
C VAL A 85 7.86 0.45 14.23
N ILE A 86 6.98 1.28 13.66
CA ILE A 86 5.53 1.05 13.67
C ILE A 86 5.20 -0.30 13.01
N SER A 87 5.80 -0.60 11.86
CA SER A 87 5.57 -1.85 11.14
C SER A 87 5.97 -3.08 11.97
N ILE A 88 7.09 -3.02 12.69
CA ILE A 88 7.55 -4.10 13.58
C ILE A 88 6.56 -4.26 14.75
N VAL A 89 6.16 -3.18 15.40
CA VAL A 89 5.21 -3.22 16.52
C VAL A 89 3.86 -3.80 16.09
N VAL A 90 3.34 -3.35 14.94
CA VAL A 90 2.10 -3.89 14.37
C VAL A 90 2.25 -5.38 14.07
N ALA A 91 3.35 -5.82 13.49
CA ALA A 91 3.60 -7.24 13.22
C ALA A 91 3.62 -8.09 14.51
N CYS A 92 4.20 -7.56 15.59
CA CYS A 92 4.19 -8.23 16.91
C CYS A 92 2.75 -8.36 17.45
N ILE A 93 1.95 -7.28 17.39
CA ILE A 93 0.55 -7.28 17.84
C ILE A 93 -0.26 -8.31 17.03
N VAL A 94 -0.10 -8.32 15.72
CA VAL A 94 -0.78 -9.27 14.83
C VAL A 94 -0.40 -10.70 15.16
N SER A 95 0.87 -10.97 15.43
CA SER A 95 1.34 -12.30 15.83
C SER A 95 0.65 -12.77 17.11
N LEU A 96 0.50 -11.90 18.10
CA LEU A 96 -0.25 -12.17 19.32
C LEU A 96 -1.73 -12.44 19.06
N VAL A 97 -2.39 -11.59 18.26
CA VAL A 97 -3.81 -11.79 17.89
C VAL A 97 -4.02 -13.14 17.19
N LYS A 98 -3.08 -13.52 16.32
CA LYS A 98 -3.11 -14.81 15.62
C LYS A 98 -2.96 -15.98 16.60
N GLU A 99 -1.96 -15.91 17.50
CA GLU A 99 -1.66 -16.96 18.48
C GLU A 99 -2.84 -17.22 19.43
N PHE A 100 -3.51 -16.14 19.86
CA PHE A 100 -4.69 -16.23 20.73
C PHE A 100 -6.02 -16.48 19.99
N GLY A 101 -5.96 -16.86 18.71
CA GLY A 101 -7.14 -17.27 17.93
C GLY A 101 -8.08 -16.12 17.53
N GLY A 102 -7.67 -14.86 17.68
CA GLY A 102 -8.52 -13.71 17.32
C GLY A 102 -8.89 -13.68 15.84
N ILE A 103 -7.95 -14.05 14.97
CA ILE A 103 -8.22 -14.15 13.54
C ILE A 103 -9.22 -15.28 13.27
N GLN A 104 -9.04 -16.46 13.90
CA GLN A 104 -9.93 -17.61 13.73
C GLN A 104 -11.37 -17.28 14.19
N PHE A 105 -11.51 -16.48 15.24
CA PHE A 105 -12.82 -15.99 15.69
C PHE A 105 -13.53 -15.18 14.61
N ILE A 106 -12.82 -14.20 14.00
CA ILE A 106 -13.36 -13.35 12.92
C ILE A 106 -13.76 -14.21 11.72
N LEU A 107 -12.93 -15.19 11.35
CA LEU A 107 -13.18 -16.09 10.24
C LEU A 107 -14.45 -16.93 10.44
N ASN A 108 -14.63 -17.49 11.64
CA ASN A 108 -15.81 -18.26 11.98
C ASN A 108 -17.09 -17.40 11.98
N LEU A 109 -16.98 -16.13 12.38
CA LEU A 109 -18.10 -15.19 12.34
C LEU A 109 -18.55 -14.90 10.90
N ILE A 110 -17.59 -14.70 9.99
CA ILE A 110 -17.85 -14.44 8.57
C ILE A 110 -18.50 -15.67 7.92
N LYS A 111 -17.94 -16.89 8.12
CA LYS A 111 -18.51 -18.12 7.56
C LYS A 111 -19.97 -18.33 7.94
N LYS A 112 -20.38 -18.02 9.16
CA LYS A 112 -21.78 -18.16 9.61
C LYS A 112 -22.75 -17.22 8.90
N SER A 113 -22.28 -16.10 8.35
CA SER A 113 -23.12 -15.08 7.73
C SER A 113 -23.29 -15.26 6.21
N ILE A 114 -22.53 -16.15 5.59
CA ILE A 114 -22.50 -16.35 4.14
C ILE A 114 -23.69 -17.20 3.68
N LYS A 115 -24.39 -16.71 2.62
CA LYS A 115 -25.47 -17.44 1.95
C LYS A 115 -25.36 -17.28 0.44
N GLY A 116 -25.19 -18.41 -0.28
CA GLY A 116 -25.10 -18.46 -1.73
C GLY A 116 -23.83 -17.84 -2.31
N GLN A 117 -23.65 -17.95 -3.64
CA GLN A 117 -22.43 -17.57 -4.35
C GLN A 117 -22.04 -16.08 -4.13
N LYS A 118 -23.01 -15.15 -4.28
CA LYS A 118 -22.74 -13.72 -4.04
C LYS A 118 -22.37 -13.42 -2.59
N GLY A 119 -23.02 -14.12 -1.65
CA GLY A 119 -22.66 -14.05 -0.24
C GLY A 119 -21.24 -14.55 0.02
N GLY A 120 -20.82 -15.62 -0.64
CA GLY A 120 -19.46 -16.15 -0.62
C GLY A 120 -18.43 -15.13 -1.14
N GLU A 121 -18.72 -14.48 -2.28
CA GLU A 121 -17.85 -13.42 -2.83
C GLU A 121 -17.73 -12.22 -1.88
N ILE A 122 -18.83 -11.78 -1.28
CA ILE A 122 -18.81 -10.71 -0.25
C ILE A 122 -18.08 -11.16 1.01
N GLY A 123 -18.25 -12.41 1.38
CA GLY A 123 -17.54 -13.02 2.51
C GLY A 123 -16.03 -13.02 2.31
N ILE A 124 -15.54 -13.40 1.11
CA ILE A 124 -14.12 -13.33 0.75
C ILE A 124 -13.63 -11.89 0.77
N ALA A 125 -14.41 -10.95 0.25
CA ALA A 125 -14.08 -9.53 0.25
C ALA A 125 -13.95 -8.97 1.67
N GLY A 126 -14.93 -9.23 2.53
CA GLY A 126 -14.93 -8.81 3.92
C GLY A 126 -13.79 -9.45 4.73
N LEU A 127 -13.55 -10.75 4.51
CA LEU A 127 -12.43 -11.48 5.08
C LEU A 127 -11.09 -10.82 4.72
N SER A 128 -10.88 -10.53 3.44
CA SER A 128 -9.65 -9.93 2.92
C SER A 128 -9.39 -8.57 3.56
N LEU A 129 -10.41 -7.71 3.61
CA LEU A 129 -10.33 -6.40 4.25
C LEU A 129 -9.99 -6.51 5.75
N LEU A 130 -10.70 -7.37 6.48
CA LEU A 130 -10.49 -7.50 7.93
C LEU A 130 -9.10 -8.03 8.26
N VAL A 131 -8.64 -9.07 7.54
CA VAL A 131 -7.31 -9.62 7.76
C VAL A 131 -6.24 -8.59 7.39
N ASP A 132 -6.42 -7.84 6.30
CA ASP A 132 -5.48 -6.80 5.91
C ASP A 132 -5.45 -5.64 6.90
N MET A 133 -6.60 -5.20 7.40
CA MET A 133 -6.66 -4.23 8.50
C MET A 133 -5.95 -4.73 9.77
N CYS A 134 -6.01 -6.01 10.08
CA CYS A 134 -5.30 -6.58 11.23
C CYS A 134 -3.78 -6.71 10.98
N THR A 135 -3.37 -7.01 9.74
CA THR A 135 -1.96 -7.30 9.43
C THR A 135 -1.19 -6.08 8.93
N ALA A 136 -1.89 -5.06 8.44
CA ALA A 136 -1.33 -3.91 7.72
C ALA A 136 -0.34 -4.32 6.61
N ASN A 137 -0.54 -5.52 6.03
CA ASN A 137 0.34 -6.09 5.02
C ASN A 137 -0.45 -7.00 4.07
N ASN A 138 -0.62 -6.53 2.84
CA ASN A 138 -1.35 -7.22 1.78
C ASN A 138 -0.87 -8.68 1.58
N THR A 139 0.44 -8.90 1.46
CA THR A 139 0.98 -10.25 1.22
C THR A 139 0.65 -11.20 2.38
N VAL A 140 0.81 -10.73 3.62
CA VAL A 140 0.49 -11.51 4.81
C VAL A 140 -1.02 -11.77 4.86
N ALA A 141 -1.84 -10.77 4.56
CA ALA A 141 -3.30 -10.89 4.52
C ALA A 141 -3.75 -11.94 3.50
N ILE A 142 -3.20 -11.94 2.28
CA ILE A 142 -3.52 -12.94 1.25
C ILE A 142 -3.13 -14.35 1.69
N VAL A 143 -1.93 -14.51 2.24
CA VAL A 143 -1.46 -15.83 2.72
C VAL A 143 -2.34 -16.35 3.86
N MET A 144 -2.79 -15.48 4.76
CA MET A 144 -3.62 -15.88 5.89
C MET A 144 -5.09 -16.12 5.51
N ALA A 145 -5.66 -15.29 4.66
CA ALA A 145 -7.04 -15.39 4.21
C ALA A 145 -7.22 -16.47 3.12
N GLY A 146 -6.17 -16.76 2.36
CA GLY A 146 -6.21 -17.65 1.20
C GLY A 146 -6.83 -19.03 1.45
N PRO A 147 -6.39 -19.79 2.47
CA PRO A 147 -6.94 -21.11 2.78
C PRO A 147 -8.46 -21.08 3.02
N ILE A 148 -8.94 -20.05 3.72
CA ILE A 148 -10.36 -19.89 4.06
C ILE A 148 -11.17 -19.40 2.86
N ALA A 149 -10.61 -18.46 2.10
CA ALA A 149 -11.22 -18.05 0.83
C ALA A 149 -11.37 -19.24 -0.14
N LYS A 150 -10.41 -20.18 -0.11
CA LYS A 150 -10.50 -21.43 -0.87
C LYS A 150 -11.66 -22.31 -0.39
N GLU A 151 -11.80 -22.52 0.92
CA GLU A 151 -12.92 -23.28 1.48
C GLU A 151 -14.27 -22.64 1.12
N ILE A 152 -14.41 -21.31 1.26
CA ILE A 152 -15.62 -20.58 0.86
C ILE A 152 -15.88 -20.74 -0.64
N SER A 153 -14.82 -20.73 -1.45
CA SER A 153 -14.95 -20.86 -2.90
C SER A 153 -15.42 -22.24 -3.32
N GLU A 154 -14.95 -23.29 -2.67
CA GLU A 154 -15.37 -24.67 -2.91
C GLU A 154 -16.83 -24.89 -2.43
N GLU A 155 -17.21 -24.32 -1.29
CA GLU A 155 -18.56 -24.46 -0.71
C GLU A 155 -19.64 -23.73 -1.55
N PHE A 156 -19.30 -22.56 -2.13
CA PHE A 156 -20.26 -21.72 -2.85
C PHE A 156 -20.04 -21.66 -4.37
N ASP A 157 -19.30 -22.60 -4.93
CA ASP A 157 -19.01 -22.73 -6.37
C ASP A 157 -18.44 -21.44 -7.01
N ILE A 158 -17.47 -20.84 -6.32
CA ILE A 158 -16.73 -19.66 -6.79
C ILE A 158 -15.43 -20.15 -7.43
N SER A 159 -15.17 -19.73 -8.68
CA SER A 159 -13.93 -20.13 -9.36
C SER A 159 -12.68 -19.59 -8.61
N SER A 160 -11.61 -20.39 -8.58
CA SER A 160 -10.35 -20.05 -7.89
C SER A 160 -9.75 -18.73 -8.41
N ARG A 161 -9.88 -18.45 -9.72
CA ARG A 161 -9.47 -17.18 -10.31
C ARG A 161 -10.23 -16.00 -9.70
N ARG A 162 -11.54 -16.17 -9.50
CA ARG A 162 -12.41 -15.15 -8.92
C ARG A 162 -12.06 -14.88 -7.46
N SER A 163 -11.88 -15.96 -6.69
CA SER A 163 -11.46 -15.89 -5.30
C SER A 163 -10.12 -15.17 -5.14
N ALA A 164 -9.13 -15.52 -5.95
CA ALA A 164 -7.82 -14.84 -5.95
C ALA A 164 -7.93 -13.36 -6.30
N SER A 165 -8.75 -13.00 -7.31
CA SER A 165 -8.97 -11.59 -7.64
C SER A 165 -9.65 -10.81 -6.51
N LEU A 166 -10.62 -11.40 -5.81
CA LEU A 166 -11.28 -10.75 -4.67
C LEU A 166 -10.30 -10.55 -3.50
N LEU A 167 -9.49 -11.56 -3.20
CA LEU A 167 -8.43 -11.44 -2.21
C LEU A 167 -7.51 -10.27 -2.53
N ASP A 168 -6.98 -10.22 -3.74
CA ASP A 168 -6.02 -9.19 -4.17
C ASP A 168 -6.63 -7.79 -4.18
N ILE A 169 -7.84 -7.62 -4.72
CA ILE A 169 -8.52 -6.33 -4.78
C ILE A 169 -8.79 -5.78 -3.37
N PHE A 170 -9.37 -6.60 -2.49
CA PHE A 170 -9.81 -6.09 -1.19
C PHE A 170 -8.69 -5.95 -0.18
N THR A 171 -7.62 -6.74 -0.25
CA THR A 171 -6.40 -6.46 0.51
C THR A 171 -5.69 -5.21 0.00
N SER A 172 -5.65 -4.97 -1.30
CA SER A 172 -5.08 -3.74 -1.86
C SER A 172 -5.90 -2.48 -1.47
N VAL A 173 -7.24 -2.59 -1.45
CA VAL A 173 -8.12 -1.53 -0.94
C VAL A 173 -7.83 -1.26 0.53
N GLY A 174 -7.80 -2.30 1.35
CA GLY A 174 -7.52 -2.20 2.79
C GLY A 174 -6.19 -1.48 3.01
N GLN A 175 -5.12 -2.02 2.47
CA GLN A 175 -3.78 -1.48 2.63
C GLN A 175 -3.62 -0.03 2.13
N GLY A 176 -4.34 0.34 1.07
CA GLY A 176 -4.37 1.72 0.57
C GLY A 176 -5.09 2.71 1.48
N MET A 177 -5.96 2.24 2.39
CA MET A 177 -6.80 3.07 3.25
C MET A 177 -6.40 3.06 4.73
N ILE A 178 -5.58 2.12 5.17
CA ILE A 178 -5.20 1.97 6.58
C ILE A 178 -4.31 3.13 7.04
N PRO A 179 -4.71 3.93 8.06
CA PRO A 179 -3.95 5.11 8.49
C PRO A 179 -2.59 4.78 9.11
N TYR A 180 -2.41 3.59 9.63
CA TYR A 180 -1.15 3.07 10.18
C TYR A 180 -0.38 2.17 9.19
N GLY A 181 -0.87 2.05 7.96
CA GLY A 181 -0.18 1.34 6.89
C GLY A 181 1.00 2.12 6.34
N ALA A 182 2.02 1.41 5.86
CA ALA A 182 3.25 2.01 5.36
C ALA A 182 3.01 3.05 4.25
N GLN A 183 2.00 2.87 3.41
CA GLN A 183 1.66 3.78 2.32
C GLN A 183 1.22 5.17 2.83
N LEU A 184 0.24 5.21 3.75
CA LEU A 184 -0.24 6.48 4.30
C LEU A 184 0.77 7.13 5.23
N LEU A 185 1.52 6.35 6.00
CA LEU A 185 2.59 6.87 6.84
C LEU A 185 3.71 7.50 6.00
N SER A 186 4.08 6.87 4.88
CA SER A 186 5.05 7.44 3.93
C SER A 186 4.53 8.73 3.31
N ALA A 187 3.27 8.75 2.86
CA ALA A 187 2.64 9.95 2.31
C ALA A 187 2.55 11.08 3.35
N ALA A 188 2.20 10.75 4.59
CA ALA A 188 2.15 11.69 5.72
C ALA A 188 3.54 12.29 6.02
N SER A 189 4.58 11.46 6.06
CA SER A 189 5.96 11.90 6.27
C SER A 189 6.44 12.85 5.18
N LEU A 190 6.12 12.58 3.91
CA LEU A 190 6.52 13.40 2.78
C LEU A 190 5.75 14.73 2.67
N THR A 191 4.48 14.74 3.08
CA THR A 191 3.60 15.90 2.94
C THR A 191 3.53 16.78 4.19
N GLY A 192 3.96 16.27 5.35
CA GLY A 192 3.77 16.91 6.65
C GLY A 192 2.31 16.91 7.11
N LEU A 193 1.43 16.12 6.46
CA LEU A 193 0.03 15.95 6.84
C LEU A 193 -0.16 14.71 7.72
N THR A 194 -1.25 14.66 8.47
CA THR A 194 -1.62 13.43 9.17
C THR A 194 -2.26 12.43 8.20
N PRO A 195 -2.12 11.09 8.42
CA PRO A 195 -2.79 10.08 7.60
C PRO A 195 -4.30 10.33 7.48
N PHE A 196 -4.95 10.75 8.56
CA PHE A 196 -6.39 11.06 8.58
C PHE A 196 -6.76 12.26 7.69
N ALA A 197 -5.87 13.24 7.53
CA ALA A 197 -6.09 14.36 6.63
C ALA A 197 -5.95 13.96 5.15
N ILE A 198 -5.21 12.89 4.85
CA ILE A 198 -5.01 12.35 3.50
C ILE A 198 -6.18 11.43 3.09
N MET A 199 -6.74 10.66 4.04
CA MET A 199 -7.78 9.65 3.77
C MET A 199 -8.97 10.13 2.91
N PRO A 200 -9.56 11.34 3.11
CA PRO A 200 -10.67 11.81 2.28
C PRO A 200 -10.35 11.96 0.79
N TYR A 201 -9.09 12.02 0.44
CA TYR A 201 -8.61 12.21 -0.95
C TYR A 201 -8.17 10.90 -1.63
N LEU A 202 -8.38 9.76 -0.98
CA LEU A 202 -8.04 8.43 -1.50
C LEU A 202 -9.12 7.91 -2.45
N PHE A 203 -9.38 8.63 -3.53
CA PHE A 203 -10.43 8.28 -4.49
C PHE A 203 -10.20 6.92 -5.16
N TYR A 204 -8.94 6.57 -5.44
CA TYR A 204 -8.62 5.33 -6.16
C TYR A 204 -9.02 4.06 -5.39
N PRO A 205 -8.58 3.82 -4.14
CA PRO A 205 -9.02 2.64 -3.39
C PRO A 205 -10.53 2.63 -3.12
N ILE A 206 -11.14 3.80 -2.89
CA ILE A 206 -12.60 3.91 -2.69
C ILE A 206 -13.34 3.48 -3.96
N LEU A 207 -12.97 4.01 -5.12
CA LEU A 207 -13.59 3.66 -6.40
C LEU A 207 -13.36 2.20 -6.75
N MET A 208 -12.20 1.65 -6.45
CA MET A 208 -11.88 0.24 -6.64
C MET A 208 -12.78 -0.66 -5.79
N ALA A 209 -12.97 -0.32 -4.50
CA ALA A 209 -13.90 -1.03 -3.61
C ALA A 209 -15.33 -0.98 -4.13
N VAL A 210 -15.82 0.21 -4.47
CA VAL A 210 -17.18 0.43 -4.98
C VAL A 210 -17.40 -0.37 -6.27
N SER A 211 -16.49 -0.28 -7.23
CA SER A 211 -16.62 -1.00 -8.51
C SER A 211 -16.60 -2.52 -8.32
N ALA A 212 -15.75 -3.03 -7.42
CA ALA A 212 -15.71 -4.46 -7.12
C ALA A 212 -17.01 -4.95 -6.46
N VAL A 213 -17.55 -4.19 -5.49
CA VAL A 213 -18.84 -4.52 -4.85
C VAL A 213 -19.97 -4.46 -5.86
N LEU A 214 -20.06 -3.43 -6.68
CA LEU A 214 -21.07 -3.32 -7.72
C LEU A 214 -20.97 -4.49 -8.70
N PHE A 215 -19.77 -4.89 -9.08
CA PHE A 215 -19.59 -6.05 -9.95
C PHE A 215 -20.08 -7.35 -9.32
N ILE A 216 -19.87 -7.57 -8.02
CA ILE A 216 -20.41 -8.73 -7.29
C ILE A 216 -21.94 -8.71 -7.31
N LEU A 217 -22.54 -7.54 -7.04
CA LEU A 217 -23.99 -7.41 -6.91
C LEU A 217 -24.73 -7.54 -8.25
N PHE A 218 -24.21 -6.90 -9.30
CA PHE A 218 -24.91 -6.83 -10.61
C PHE A 218 -24.56 -7.97 -11.55
N ARG A 219 -23.53 -8.76 -11.28
CA ARG A 219 -23.22 -9.94 -12.09
C ARG A 219 -24.37 -10.94 -11.96
N LYS A 220 -24.84 -11.47 -13.12
CA LYS A 220 -25.72 -12.64 -13.13
C LYS A 220 -24.94 -13.84 -12.56
N ALA A 221 -25.53 -14.50 -11.58
CA ALA A 221 -25.05 -15.81 -11.17
C ALA A 221 -25.24 -16.78 -12.35
N ASN A 222 -24.17 -17.47 -12.74
CA ASN A 222 -24.26 -18.55 -13.73
C ASN A 222 -24.84 -19.76 -13.07
#